data_0b911ad08df4ec8a65f2f20d5d5d60bf
#
_entry.id   0b911ad08df4ec8a65f2f20d5d5d60bf
#
_cell.length_a   1.000
_cell.length_b   1.000
_cell.length_c   1.000
_cell.angle_alpha   90.00
_cell.angle_beta   90.00
_cell.angle_gamma   90.00
#
_symmetry.space_group_name_H-M   'P 1'
#
loop_
_entity.id
_entity.type
_entity.pdbx_description
1 polymer ?
#
loop_
_entity_poly.entity_id
_entity_poly.type
_entity_poly.pdbx_seq_one_letter_code
_entity_poly.pdbx_strand_id
1 'polypeptide(L)'
;MELTTLLFLGFFAAVALLNYTLPRVLRPYCLLAASYLFYCWGANDRLLVPVLVAATLATWGCGLVIGKCRIGPVRVIFLLLAVFTCVGLLFYYKYWNLLAADILSGTVLQPRTDMVTPLGLGYFTLAALSYTIDVYKRRCKVELNPLHYALFVSFFPTMTTGPIERYPHFRPQIHKSRRFSYTRCAGGAFRMLWGYTKKMVLADNMNLYIKMVYDTPAEMNGPNLVAATLLFSLRLYLDFSGCCDIAIGAARILGYDLLENFHSPFEATSFAGLWQRWHMSLTGWLRDYIYIPLGGSRCNVVRHMLNTLIVFAVSGLWHGADLRYLEWGIACGVISVIAQLSKVPRKVLWRYNPLYREPAVQTFLQRCITYLLFSFTMVFFASAIYNAAPGEVFAGILQGWQGRFAAGWESVTNLVTSSGND
;
A
#
# COMPACT_ATOMS: atom_id res chain seq x y z
N MET A 1 14.23 12.13 6.88
CA MET A 1 14.98 12.03 5.60
C MET A 1 14.14 11.21 4.64
N GLU A 2 13.74 11.80 3.52
CA GLU A 2 12.97 11.13 2.48
C GLU A 2 13.90 10.49 1.44
N LEU A 3 13.44 9.42 0.78
CA LEU A 3 14.23 8.69 -0.23
C LEU A 3 14.57 9.54 -1.46
N THR A 4 13.85 10.65 -1.67
CA THR A 4 14.00 11.57 -2.82
C THR A 4 14.94 12.75 -2.59
N THR A 5 15.54 12.86 -1.40
CA THR A 5 16.41 13.99 -1.06
C THR A 5 17.88 13.73 -1.44
N LEU A 6 18.61 14.79 -1.75
CA LEU A 6 20.07 14.71 -1.95
C LEU A 6 20.79 14.20 -0.69
N LEU A 7 20.26 14.52 0.50
CA LEU A 7 20.78 14.01 1.76
C LEU A 7 20.71 12.48 1.83
N PHE A 8 19.60 11.89 1.34
CA PHE A 8 19.49 10.43 1.23
C PHE A 8 20.52 9.84 0.27
N LEU A 9 20.78 10.47 -0.87
CA LEU A 9 21.78 9.98 -1.83
C LEU A 9 23.18 9.98 -1.23
N GLY A 10 23.56 11.06 -0.52
CA GLY A 10 24.84 11.14 0.20
C GLY A 10 24.96 10.09 1.31
N PHE A 11 23.91 9.95 2.14
CA PHE A 11 23.82 8.91 3.17
C PHE A 11 23.94 7.50 2.56
N PHE A 12 23.16 7.23 1.50
CA PHE A 12 23.15 5.94 0.82
C PHE A 12 24.52 5.61 0.21
N ALA A 13 25.19 6.57 -0.43
CA ALA A 13 26.53 6.37 -0.99
C ALA A 13 27.55 6.03 0.09
N ALA A 14 27.52 6.72 1.24
CA ALA A 14 28.40 6.43 2.38
C ALA A 14 28.13 5.02 2.95
N VAL A 15 26.84 4.65 3.15
CA VAL A 15 26.45 3.31 3.63
C VAL A 15 26.87 2.22 2.63
N ALA A 16 26.69 2.43 1.34
CA ALA A 16 27.09 1.46 0.31
C ALA A 16 28.62 1.26 0.29
N LEU A 17 29.39 2.34 0.41
CA LEU A 17 30.85 2.26 0.51
C LEU A 17 31.27 1.48 1.75
N LEU A 18 30.75 1.83 2.93
CA LEU A 18 31.04 1.12 4.18
C LEU A 18 30.62 -0.35 4.12
N ASN A 19 29.48 -0.66 3.51
CA ASN A 19 29.00 -2.04 3.37
C ASN A 19 29.98 -2.93 2.59
N TYR A 20 30.70 -2.39 1.62
CA TYR A 20 31.66 -3.17 0.83
C TYR A 20 33.10 -3.13 1.33
N THR A 21 33.50 -2.10 2.07
CA THR A 21 34.82 -1.99 2.70
C THR A 21 34.91 -2.82 3.98
N LEU A 22 33.82 -2.95 4.73
CA LEU A 22 33.79 -3.74 5.97
C LEU A 22 33.86 -5.26 5.72
N PRO A 23 34.46 -6.02 6.66
CA PRO A 23 34.38 -7.47 6.70
C PRO A 23 32.93 -7.96 6.66
N ARG A 24 32.67 -9.07 5.97
CA ARG A 24 31.29 -9.56 5.75
C ARG A 24 30.49 -9.77 7.03
N VAL A 25 31.15 -10.19 8.12
CA VAL A 25 30.49 -10.41 9.41
C VAL A 25 29.97 -9.11 10.03
N LEU A 26 30.60 -7.96 9.76
CA LEU A 26 30.20 -6.66 10.28
C LEU A 26 29.13 -5.95 9.46
N ARG A 27 28.90 -6.36 8.20
CA ARG A 27 27.95 -5.71 7.29
C ARG A 27 26.51 -5.63 7.82
N PRO A 28 25.91 -6.70 8.38
CA PRO A 28 24.56 -6.61 8.95
C PRO A 28 24.46 -5.58 10.07
N TYR A 29 25.52 -5.47 10.90
CA TYR A 29 25.53 -4.52 12.01
C TYR A 29 25.72 -3.07 11.53
N CYS A 30 26.53 -2.87 10.49
CA CYS A 30 26.65 -1.57 9.83
C CYS A 30 25.30 -1.13 9.21
N LEU A 31 24.60 -2.04 8.53
CA LEU A 31 23.27 -1.76 7.96
C LEU A 31 22.23 -1.51 9.05
N LEU A 32 22.31 -2.21 10.20
CA LEU A 32 21.47 -1.95 11.35
C LEU A 32 21.72 -0.53 11.90
N ALA A 33 22.98 -0.16 12.13
CA ALA A 33 23.33 1.18 12.58
C ALA A 33 22.85 2.26 11.59
N ALA A 34 23.04 2.04 10.28
CA ALA A 34 22.54 2.91 9.24
C ALA A 34 21.02 3.02 9.25
N SER A 35 20.29 1.92 9.51
CA SER A 35 18.83 1.92 9.58
C SER A 35 18.32 2.73 10.77
N TYR A 36 18.94 2.61 11.92
CA TYR A 36 18.59 3.43 13.09
C TYR A 36 18.97 4.91 12.89
N LEU A 37 20.09 5.19 12.24
CA LEU A 37 20.47 6.56 11.90
C LEU A 37 19.46 7.19 10.91
N PHE A 38 19.05 6.43 9.89
CA PHE A 38 18.00 6.84 8.96
C PHE A 38 16.68 7.13 9.70
N TYR A 39 16.30 6.26 10.63
CA TYR A 39 15.12 6.44 11.47
C TYR A 39 15.20 7.73 12.30
N CYS A 40 16.33 7.97 13.01
CA CYS A 40 16.53 9.16 13.80
C CYS A 40 16.47 10.46 12.99
N TRP A 41 16.94 10.45 11.74
CA TRP A 41 16.87 11.62 10.86
C TRP A 41 15.51 11.79 10.18
N GLY A 42 14.77 10.71 10.00
CA GLY A 42 13.44 10.73 9.40
C GLY A 42 12.31 10.92 10.41
N ALA A 43 12.56 10.65 11.67
CA ALA A 43 11.57 10.83 12.73
C ALA A 43 11.45 12.31 13.10
N ASN A 44 10.23 12.83 13.13
CA ASN A 44 9.96 14.19 13.60
C ASN A 44 10.23 14.34 15.10
N ASP A 45 10.25 13.23 15.84
CA ASP A 45 10.57 13.17 17.26
C ASP A 45 11.52 11.98 17.55
N ARG A 46 12.71 12.30 18.11
CA ARG A 46 13.70 11.29 18.51
C ARG A 46 13.23 10.37 19.64
N LEU A 47 12.23 10.80 20.43
CA LEU A 47 11.60 9.98 21.47
C LEU A 47 10.86 8.76 20.92
N LEU A 48 10.63 8.70 19.60
CA LEU A 48 10.01 7.55 18.94
C LEU A 48 10.97 6.39 18.64
N VAL A 49 12.29 6.59 18.75
CA VAL A 49 13.30 5.51 18.62
C VAL A 49 13.09 4.40 19.65
N PRO A 50 12.89 4.68 20.96
CA PRO A 50 12.55 3.65 21.94
C PRO A 50 11.32 2.82 21.59
N VAL A 51 10.32 3.40 20.88
CA VAL A 51 9.12 2.67 20.46
C VAL A 51 9.48 1.57 19.45
N LEU A 52 10.31 1.89 18.45
CA LEU A 52 10.81 0.91 17.48
C LEU A 52 11.63 -0.18 18.18
N VAL A 53 12.54 0.21 19.11
CA VAL A 53 13.36 -0.75 19.88
C VAL A 53 12.48 -1.65 20.73
N ALA A 54 11.53 -1.08 21.49
CA ALA A 54 10.63 -1.84 22.38
C ALA A 54 9.76 -2.81 21.57
N ALA A 55 9.16 -2.37 20.45
CA ALA A 55 8.39 -3.23 19.56
C ALA A 55 9.23 -4.38 18.99
N THR A 56 10.45 -4.07 18.57
CA THR A 56 11.41 -5.06 18.04
C THR A 56 11.78 -6.11 19.11
N LEU A 57 12.14 -5.68 20.31
CA LEU A 57 12.53 -6.59 21.39
C LEU A 57 11.33 -7.40 21.90
N ALA A 58 10.16 -6.80 22.04
CA ALA A 58 8.95 -7.51 22.46
C ALA A 58 8.56 -8.61 21.47
N THR A 59 8.52 -8.30 20.16
CA THR A 59 8.15 -9.29 19.14
C THR A 59 9.24 -10.33 18.92
N TRP A 60 10.51 -9.99 19.04
CA TRP A 60 11.62 -10.96 19.04
C TRP A 60 11.53 -11.91 20.23
N GLY A 61 11.33 -11.38 21.46
CA GLY A 61 11.17 -12.17 22.68
C GLY A 61 9.98 -13.12 22.61
N CYS A 62 8.84 -12.63 22.13
CA CYS A 62 7.67 -13.48 21.85
C CYS A 62 8.02 -14.59 20.85
N GLY A 63 8.71 -14.27 19.75
CA GLY A 63 9.17 -15.24 18.77
C GLY A 63 10.09 -16.30 19.36
N LEU A 64 11.01 -15.92 20.28
CA LEU A 64 11.87 -16.87 20.99
C LEU A 64 11.06 -17.87 21.83
N VAL A 65 10.13 -17.38 22.63
CA VAL A 65 9.28 -18.24 23.47
C VAL A 65 8.43 -19.16 22.59
N ILE A 66 7.75 -18.63 21.58
CA ILE A 66 6.93 -19.41 20.64
C ILE A 66 7.75 -20.50 19.94
N GLY A 67 8.99 -20.19 19.54
CA GLY A 67 9.84 -21.14 18.81
C GLY A 67 10.42 -22.23 19.68
N LYS A 68 10.76 -21.94 20.94
CA LYS A 68 11.41 -22.87 21.89
C LYS A 68 10.41 -23.64 22.76
N CYS A 69 9.26 -23.02 23.09
CA CYS A 69 8.26 -23.64 23.96
C CYS A 69 7.47 -24.72 23.22
N ARG A 70 7.23 -25.86 23.90
CA ARG A 70 6.40 -26.96 23.40
C ARG A 70 4.93 -26.88 23.90
N ILE A 71 4.67 -26.09 24.92
CA ILE A 71 3.36 -25.96 25.58
C ILE A 71 2.45 -25.08 24.72
N GLY A 72 1.37 -25.66 24.17
CA GLY A 72 0.45 -24.99 23.26
C GLY A 72 -0.14 -23.68 23.81
N PRO A 73 -0.74 -23.66 25.01
CA PRO A 73 -1.30 -22.43 25.60
C PRO A 73 -0.27 -21.30 25.76
N VAL A 74 0.96 -21.60 26.19
CA VAL A 74 2.04 -20.60 26.31
C VAL A 74 2.35 -19.97 24.96
N ARG A 75 2.44 -20.78 23.91
CA ARG A 75 2.69 -20.27 22.54
C ARG A 75 1.57 -19.34 22.08
N VAL A 76 0.32 -19.65 22.40
CA VAL A 76 -0.83 -18.78 22.07
C VAL A 76 -0.76 -17.47 22.84
N ILE A 77 -0.46 -17.49 24.14
CA ILE A 77 -0.33 -16.28 24.97
C ILE A 77 0.73 -15.34 24.38
N PHE A 78 1.91 -15.85 24.03
CA PHE A 78 2.97 -15.02 23.46
C PHE A 78 2.67 -14.55 22.02
N LEU A 79 1.90 -15.31 21.25
CA LEU A 79 1.37 -14.84 19.96
C LEU A 79 0.42 -13.66 20.17
N LEU A 80 -0.54 -13.80 21.09
CA LEU A 80 -1.48 -12.73 21.42
C LEU A 80 -0.78 -11.49 21.98
N LEU A 81 0.24 -11.66 22.78
CA LEU A 81 1.07 -10.55 23.28
C LEU A 81 1.76 -9.80 22.15
N ALA A 82 2.34 -10.50 21.17
CA ALA A 82 2.95 -9.86 19.99
C ALA A 82 1.89 -9.15 19.12
N VAL A 83 0.72 -9.75 18.92
CA VAL A 83 -0.40 -9.11 18.22
C VAL A 83 -0.84 -7.86 18.96
N PHE A 84 -1.06 -7.96 20.28
CA PHE A 84 -1.43 -6.82 21.10
C PHE A 84 -0.41 -5.69 21.06
N THR A 85 0.89 -6.02 21.12
CA THR A 85 1.96 -5.03 20.99
C THR A 85 1.88 -4.28 19.67
N CYS A 86 1.80 -4.97 18.53
CA CYS A 86 1.80 -4.34 17.22
C CYS A 86 0.48 -3.60 16.92
N VAL A 87 -0.65 -4.23 17.21
CA VAL A 87 -1.99 -3.62 17.00
C VAL A 87 -2.20 -2.48 17.99
N GLY A 88 -1.76 -2.63 19.25
CA GLY A 88 -1.81 -1.59 20.27
C GLY A 88 -1.01 -0.34 19.90
N LEU A 89 0.18 -0.52 19.32
CA LEU A 89 0.98 0.61 18.81
C LEU A 89 0.29 1.30 17.63
N LEU A 90 -0.26 0.54 16.68
CA LEU A 90 -1.05 1.11 15.58
C LEU A 90 -2.24 1.87 16.12
N PHE A 91 -2.97 1.28 17.07
CA PHE A 91 -4.12 1.89 17.68
C PHE A 91 -3.75 3.20 18.39
N TYR A 92 -2.74 3.17 19.27
CA TYR A 92 -2.32 4.31 20.04
C TYR A 92 -1.81 5.47 19.18
N TYR A 93 -0.90 5.21 18.23
CA TYR A 93 -0.25 6.27 17.47
C TYR A 93 -1.00 6.67 16.19
N LYS A 94 -1.86 5.81 15.66
CA LYS A 94 -2.52 6.09 14.38
C LYS A 94 -4.03 6.30 14.52
N TYR A 95 -4.73 5.47 15.31
CA TYR A 95 -6.19 5.48 15.32
C TYR A 95 -6.80 6.16 16.54
N TRP A 96 -6.00 6.59 17.53
CA TRP A 96 -6.52 7.25 18.74
C TRP A 96 -7.40 8.45 18.39
N ASN A 97 -6.92 9.36 17.54
CA ASN A 97 -7.65 10.58 17.20
C ASN A 97 -8.91 10.29 16.36
N LEU A 98 -8.87 9.33 15.45
CA LEU A 98 -10.07 8.87 14.72
C LEU A 98 -11.15 8.38 15.68
N LEU A 99 -10.79 7.63 16.71
CA LEU A 99 -11.75 7.15 17.70
C LEU A 99 -12.28 8.27 18.58
N ALA A 100 -11.39 9.08 19.09
CA ALA A 100 -11.74 10.13 20.05
C ALA A 100 -12.53 11.28 19.42
N ALA A 101 -12.20 11.66 18.17
CA ALA A 101 -12.84 12.78 17.49
C ALA A 101 -14.08 12.37 16.68
N ASP A 102 -13.98 11.26 15.93
CA ASP A 102 -14.99 10.93 14.90
C ASP A 102 -15.98 9.85 15.36
N ILE A 103 -15.51 8.82 16.08
CA ILE A 103 -16.36 7.66 16.44
C ILE A 103 -16.96 7.80 17.83
N LEU A 104 -16.18 8.26 18.80
CA LEU A 104 -16.57 8.37 20.23
C LEU A 104 -16.59 9.84 20.69
N SER A 105 -16.93 10.76 19.78
CA SER A 105 -17.09 12.19 20.11
C SER A 105 -18.10 12.39 21.23
N GLY A 106 -17.71 13.16 22.26
CA GLY A 106 -18.53 13.39 23.45
C GLY A 106 -18.31 12.38 24.59
N THR A 107 -17.40 11.42 24.46
CA THR A 107 -16.97 10.52 25.54
C THR A 107 -15.80 11.10 26.34
N VAL A 108 -15.31 10.32 27.32
CA VAL A 108 -14.11 10.68 28.13
C VAL A 108 -12.82 10.70 27.31
N LEU A 109 -12.83 10.12 26.11
CA LEU A 109 -11.68 10.09 25.21
C LEU A 109 -11.49 11.44 24.53
N GLN A 110 -10.37 12.10 24.81
CA GLN A 110 -10.03 13.39 24.21
C GLN A 110 -9.05 13.19 23.05
N PRO A 111 -9.21 13.87 21.90
CA PRO A 111 -8.22 13.91 20.84
C PRO A 111 -6.89 14.48 21.36
N ARG A 112 -5.78 13.97 20.87
CA ARG A 112 -4.43 14.43 21.22
C ARG A 112 -3.81 15.15 20.03
N THR A 113 -3.51 16.43 20.21
CA THR A 113 -2.91 17.28 19.16
C THR A 113 -1.40 17.13 19.04
N ASP A 114 -0.74 16.55 20.04
CA ASP A 114 0.71 16.39 20.19
C ASP A 114 1.23 15.02 19.74
N MET A 115 0.33 14.14 19.22
CA MET A 115 0.72 12.80 18.82
C MET A 115 1.46 12.77 17.48
N VAL A 116 2.74 12.45 17.55
CA VAL A 116 3.57 12.17 16.36
C VAL A 116 3.61 10.68 16.10
N THR A 117 3.23 10.26 14.88
CA THR A 117 3.27 8.86 14.48
C THR A 117 4.70 8.41 14.20
N PRO A 118 5.17 7.28 14.76
CA PRO A 118 6.49 6.72 14.46
C PRO A 118 6.67 6.44 12.96
N LEU A 119 7.85 6.80 12.44
CA LEU A 119 8.17 6.57 11.04
C LEU A 119 8.06 5.08 10.70
N GLY A 120 7.36 4.76 9.61
CA GLY A 120 7.20 3.38 9.14
C GLY A 120 6.38 2.46 10.05
N LEU A 121 5.61 3.01 11.01
CA LEU A 121 4.82 2.22 11.98
C LEU A 121 4.00 1.11 11.31
N GLY A 122 3.30 1.41 10.20
CA GLY A 122 2.51 0.41 9.47
C GLY A 122 3.36 -0.69 8.84
N TYR A 123 4.59 -0.38 8.42
CA TYR A 123 5.49 -1.34 7.77
C TYR A 123 6.18 -2.26 8.77
N PHE A 124 6.85 -1.68 9.79
CA PHE A 124 7.61 -2.49 10.75
C PHE A 124 6.69 -3.36 11.63
N THR A 125 5.47 -2.90 11.95
CA THR A 125 4.50 -3.72 12.70
C THR A 125 4.01 -4.91 11.89
N LEU A 126 3.73 -4.76 10.59
CA LEU A 126 3.36 -5.89 9.72
C LEU A 126 4.53 -6.86 9.52
N ALA A 127 5.76 -6.36 9.37
CA ALA A 127 6.95 -7.20 9.28
C ALA A 127 7.13 -8.03 10.56
N ALA A 128 7.08 -7.39 11.73
CA ALA A 128 7.21 -8.04 13.04
C ALA A 128 6.09 -9.07 13.31
N LEU A 129 4.84 -8.73 12.99
CA LEU A 129 3.71 -9.67 13.10
C LEU A 129 3.88 -10.88 12.19
N SER A 130 4.31 -10.65 10.93
CA SER A 130 4.53 -11.75 9.98
C SER A 130 5.52 -12.77 10.53
N TYR A 131 6.65 -12.29 11.08
CA TYR A 131 7.65 -13.16 11.70
C TYR A 131 7.07 -13.98 12.86
N THR A 132 6.40 -13.32 13.80
CA THR A 132 5.87 -13.98 14.99
C THR A 132 4.83 -15.05 14.65
N ILE A 133 3.92 -14.73 13.69
CA ILE A 133 2.92 -15.67 13.19
C ILE A 133 3.58 -16.84 12.43
N ASP A 134 4.61 -16.58 11.62
CA ASP A 134 5.31 -17.62 10.85
C ASP A 134 6.11 -18.56 11.77
N VAL A 135 6.72 -18.06 12.85
CA VAL A 135 7.33 -18.90 13.90
C VAL A 135 6.25 -19.74 14.59
N TYR A 136 5.11 -19.16 14.94
CA TYR A 136 3.99 -19.90 15.54
C TYR A 136 3.49 -21.01 14.64
N LYS A 137 3.29 -20.73 13.35
CA LYS A 137 2.87 -21.70 12.32
C LYS A 137 3.98 -22.64 11.87
N ARG A 138 5.19 -22.54 12.43
CA ARG A 138 6.39 -23.32 12.07
C ARG A 138 6.81 -23.17 10.60
N ARG A 139 6.50 -22.03 9.99
CA ARG A 139 6.88 -21.69 8.61
C ARG A 139 8.30 -21.15 8.51
N CYS A 140 8.84 -20.61 9.61
CA CYS A 140 10.23 -20.20 9.70
C CYS A 140 10.87 -20.62 11.04
N LYS A 141 12.20 -20.73 11.02
CA LYS A 141 12.98 -20.96 12.23
C LYS A 141 13.08 -19.66 13.02
N VAL A 142 13.07 -19.79 14.35
CA VAL A 142 13.28 -18.65 15.25
C VAL A 142 14.67 -18.04 15.04
N GLU A 143 14.73 -16.71 15.08
CA GLU A 143 16.00 -15.99 15.06
C GLU A 143 16.51 -15.80 16.49
N LEU A 144 17.74 -16.27 16.70
CA LEU A 144 18.39 -16.21 18.02
C LEU A 144 19.16 -14.90 18.23
N ASN A 145 19.61 -14.27 17.14
CA ASN A 145 20.35 -13.02 17.22
C ASN A 145 19.38 -11.83 17.15
N PRO A 146 19.22 -11.05 18.25
CA PRO A 146 18.32 -9.90 18.27
C PRO A 146 18.70 -8.82 17.27
N LEU A 147 19.98 -8.66 16.94
CA LEU A 147 20.46 -7.64 16.00
C LEU A 147 20.12 -7.99 14.55
N HIS A 148 20.13 -9.29 14.19
CA HIS A 148 19.67 -9.74 12.87
C HIS A 148 18.16 -9.53 12.71
N TYR A 149 17.40 -9.81 13.78
CA TYR A 149 15.97 -9.55 13.78
C TYR A 149 15.66 -8.04 13.73
N ALA A 150 16.40 -7.24 14.51
CA ALA A 150 16.29 -5.78 14.47
C ALA A 150 16.57 -5.22 13.08
N LEU A 151 17.60 -5.72 12.38
CA LEU A 151 17.86 -5.33 10.98
C LEU A 151 16.68 -5.65 10.08
N PHE A 152 16.05 -6.81 10.21
CA PHE A 152 14.86 -7.15 9.40
C PHE A 152 13.69 -6.19 9.64
N VAL A 153 13.42 -5.85 10.90
CA VAL A 153 12.30 -4.97 11.28
C VAL A 153 12.55 -3.52 10.87
N SER A 154 13.82 -3.07 10.94
CA SER A 154 14.20 -1.66 10.74
C SER A 154 14.95 -1.39 9.43
N PHE A 155 15.02 -2.32 8.49
CA PHE A 155 15.81 -2.18 7.26
C PHE A 155 15.41 -0.93 6.49
N PHE A 156 16.28 0.09 6.47
CA PHE A 156 15.94 1.45 6.02
C PHE A 156 15.36 1.54 4.59
N PRO A 157 15.78 0.71 3.60
CA PRO A 157 15.17 0.81 2.28
C PRO A 157 13.68 0.46 2.25
N THR A 158 13.20 -0.39 3.18
CA THR A 158 11.81 -0.83 3.23
C THR A 158 10.98 -0.12 4.30
N MET A 159 11.59 0.71 5.13
CA MET A 159 10.96 1.24 6.34
C MET A 159 9.77 2.16 6.05
N THR A 160 9.81 2.98 4.99
CA THR A 160 8.80 4.00 4.72
C THR A 160 7.82 3.63 3.63
N THR A 161 8.30 3.11 2.50
CA THR A 161 7.51 2.90 1.28
C THR A 161 7.92 1.65 0.49
N GLY A 162 8.89 0.90 0.98
CA GLY A 162 9.37 -0.33 0.35
C GLY A 162 8.38 -1.48 0.45
N PRO A 163 8.69 -2.64 -0.16
CA PRO A 163 7.91 -3.85 0.01
C PRO A 163 7.90 -4.33 1.47
N ILE A 164 6.76 -4.84 1.93
CA ILE A 164 6.65 -5.47 3.26
C ILE A 164 7.31 -6.84 3.19
N GLU A 165 8.55 -6.90 3.68
CA GLU A 165 9.37 -8.09 3.62
C GLU A 165 8.89 -9.21 4.55
N ARG A 166 9.26 -10.46 4.19
CA ARG A 166 9.03 -11.66 4.98
C ARG A 166 10.35 -12.17 5.55
N TYR A 167 10.34 -12.53 6.84
CA TYR A 167 11.57 -13.02 7.49
C TYR A 167 12.17 -14.26 6.79
N PRO A 168 11.40 -15.25 6.34
CA PRO A 168 11.96 -16.40 5.60
C PRO A 168 12.70 -16.02 4.31
N HIS A 169 12.27 -14.95 3.62
CA HIS A 169 12.93 -14.41 2.43
C HIS A 169 14.17 -13.57 2.78
N PHE A 170 14.10 -12.77 3.82
CA PHE A 170 15.16 -11.84 4.21
C PHE A 170 16.32 -12.54 4.95
N ARG A 171 16.02 -13.48 5.86
CA ARG A 171 16.99 -14.17 6.73
C ARG A 171 18.20 -14.79 6.00
N PRO A 172 18.04 -15.57 4.92
CA PRO A 172 19.19 -16.16 4.21
C PRO A 172 20.16 -15.12 3.67
N GLN A 173 19.69 -13.90 3.41
CA GLN A 173 20.49 -12.82 2.85
C GLN A 173 21.36 -12.13 3.89
N ILE A 174 20.93 -12.08 5.15
CA ILE A 174 21.75 -11.61 6.27
C ILE A 174 22.99 -12.52 6.45
N HIS A 175 22.79 -13.83 6.37
CA HIS A 175 23.85 -14.82 6.59
C HIS A 175 24.77 -15.04 5.37
N LYS A 176 24.32 -14.66 4.17
CA LYS A 176 25.07 -14.82 2.91
C LYS A 176 25.47 -13.46 2.35
N SER A 177 26.24 -12.67 3.10
CA SER A 177 26.77 -11.39 2.61
C SER A 177 27.44 -11.54 1.26
N ARG A 178 26.90 -10.86 0.25
CA ARG A 178 27.36 -10.95 -1.14
C ARG A 178 28.64 -10.14 -1.36
N ARG A 179 29.48 -10.60 -2.28
CA ARG A 179 30.62 -9.83 -2.80
C ARG A 179 30.10 -8.68 -3.65
N PHE A 180 30.90 -7.63 -3.79
CA PHE A 180 30.64 -6.59 -4.77
C PHE A 180 30.49 -7.18 -6.18
N SER A 181 29.50 -6.72 -6.90
CA SER A 181 29.27 -7.08 -8.31
C SER A 181 28.84 -5.82 -9.04
N TYR A 182 29.65 -5.41 -10.00
CA TYR A 182 29.36 -4.24 -10.84
C TYR A 182 27.98 -4.33 -11.53
N THR A 183 27.69 -5.47 -12.17
CA THR A 183 26.42 -5.68 -12.87
C THR A 183 25.21 -5.55 -11.93
N ARG A 184 25.34 -6.04 -10.69
CA ARG A 184 24.29 -5.93 -9.69
C ARG A 184 24.09 -4.48 -9.22
N CYS A 185 25.19 -3.78 -8.95
CA CYS A 185 25.15 -2.39 -8.52
C CYS A 185 24.65 -1.47 -9.65
N ALA A 186 25.12 -1.65 -10.87
CA ALA A 186 24.64 -0.90 -12.03
C ALA A 186 23.15 -1.13 -12.28
N GLY A 187 22.68 -2.38 -12.23
CA GLY A 187 21.26 -2.70 -12.34
C GLY A 187 20.42 -2.11 -11.20
N GLY A 188 20.96 -2.06 -9.98
CA GLY A 188 20.31 -1.40 -8.83
C GLY A 188 20.24 0.11 -9.02
N ALA A 189 21.33 0.75 -9.45
CA ALA A 189 21.38 2.18 -9.72
C ALA A 189 20.44 2.60 -10.87
N PHE A 190 20.39 1.84 -11.94
CA PHE A 190 19.42 2.06 -13.03
C PHE A 190 17.97 1.96 -12.53
N ARG A 191 17.68 0.99 -11.68
CA ARG A 191 16.35 0.86 -11.09
C ARG A 191 16.00 2.03 -10.18
N MET A 192 16.95 2.53 -9.37
CA MET A 192 16.75 3.75 -8.57
C MET A 192 16.47 4.95 -9.46
N LEU A 193 17.26 5.15 -10.53
CA LEU A 193 17.07 6.25 -11.48
C LEU A 193 15.68 6.21 -12.12
N TRP A 194 15.23 5.03 -12.55
CA TRP A 194 13.87 4.83 -13.05
C TRP A 194 12.80 5.15 -12.00
N GLY A 195 13.04 4.76 -10.74
CA GLY A 195 12.19 5.11 -9.61
C GLY A 195 12.09 6.62 -9.39
N TYR A 196 13.23 7.35 -9.42
CA TYR A 196 13.26 8.81 -9.34
C TYR A 196 12.51 9.47 -10.50
N THR A 197 12.68 8.96 -11.72
CA THR A 197 11.93 9.47 -12.88
C THR A 197 10.42 9.31 -12.68
N LYS A 198 9.96 8.15 -12.27
CA LYS A 198 8.53 7.93 -12.01
C LYS A 198 7.99 8.85 -10.92
N LYS A 199 8.73 8.97 -9.79
CA LYS A 199 8.28 9.77 -8.64
C LYS A 199 8.38 11.27 -8.94
N MET A 200 9.58 11.77 -9.23
CA MET A 200 9.84 13.21 -9.25
C MET A 200 9.43 13.88 -10.57
N VAL A 201 9.62 13.17 -11.71
CA VAL A 201 9.31 13.77 -13.03
C VAL A 201 7.86 13.54 -13.41
N LEU A 202 7.31 12.33 -13.19
CA LEU A 202 5.96 12.03 -13.65
C LEU A 202 4.92 12.29 -12.56
N ALA A 203 5.04 11.62 -11.41
CA ALA A 203 4.00 11.66 -10.38
C ALA A 203 3.85 13.04 -9.73
N ASP A 204 4.96 13.71 -9.39
CA ASP A 204 4.90 15.00 -8.70
C ASP A 204 4.37 16.11 -9.62
N ASN A 205 4.70 16.09 -10.93
CA ASN A 205 4.12 17.05 -11.87
C ASN A 205 2.62 16.81 -12.11
N MET A 206 2.19 15.54 -12.21
CA MET A 206 0.75 15.22 -12.28
C MET A 206 -0.01 15.67 -11.03
N ASN A 207 0.65 15.61 -9.88
CA ASN A 207 0.07 16.00 -8.60
C ASN A 207 -0.36 17.47 -8.55
N LEU A 208 0.30 18.38 -9.29
CA LEU A 208 -0.04 19.79 -9.32
C LEU A 208 -1.46 20.02 -9.85
N TYR A 209 -1.78 19.39 -10.98
CA TYR A 209 -3.13 19.48 -11.55
C TYR A 209 -4.18 18.78 -10.68
N ILE A 210 -3.88 17.58 -10.18
CA ILE A 210 -4.81 16.79 -9.37
C ILE A 210 -5.15 17.54 -8.08
N LYS A 211 -4.13 18.10 -7.42
CA LYS A 211 -4.31 18.88 -6.21
C LYS A 211 -5.21 20.10 -6.45
N MET A 212 -4.95 20.87 -7.51
CA MET A 212 -5.77 22.03 -7.87
C MET A 212 -7.26 21.65 -8.01
N VAL A 213 -7.56 20.52 -8.64
CA VAL A 213 -8.95 20.07 -8.85
C VAL A 213 -9.59 19.56 -7.56
N TYR A 214 -8.84 18.81 -6.74
CA TYR A 214 -9.37 18.24 -5.49
C TYR A 214 -9.40 19.21 -4.31
N ASP A 215 -8.65 20.32 -4.36
CA ASP A 215 -8.73 21.38 -3.32
C ASP A 215 -10.06 22.16 -3.40
N THR A 216 -10.65 22.28 -4.60
CA THR A 216 -11.92 23.01 -4.82
C THR A 216 -12.88 22.25 -5.74
N PRO A 217 -13.32 21.03 -5.37
CA PRO A 217 -14.10 20.17 -6.26
C PRO A 217 -15.46 20.78 -6.65
N ALA A 218 -16.07 21.59 -5.78
CA ALA A 218 -17.35 22.25 -6.03
C ALA A 218 -17.28 23.31 -7.14
N GLU A 219 -16.08 23.88 -7.39
CA GLU A 219 -15.87 24.91 -8.43
C GLU A 219 -15.47 24.27 -9.78
N MET A 220 -15.19 22.97 -9.80
CA MET A 220 -14.70 22.27 -10.99
C MET A 220 -15.84 21.71 -11.84
N ASN A 221 -15.67 21.76 -13.16
CA ASN A 221 -16.58 21.07 -14.07
C ASN A 221 -16.35 19.54 -14.06
N GLY A 222 -17.39 18.79 -14.42
CA GLY A 222 -17.36 17.32 -14.44
C GLY A 222 -16.18 16.71 -15.23
N PRO A 223 -15.85 17.16 -16.44
CA PRO A 223 -14.69 16.69 -17.18
C PRO A 223 -13.35 16.83 -16.45
N ASN A 224 -13.11 17.94 -15.74
CA ASN A 224 -11.90 18.13 -14.95
C ASN A 224 -11.84 17.15 -13.78
N LEU A 225 -12.96 16.92 -13.09
CA LEU A 225 -13.06 15.94 -12.00
C LEU A 225 -12.80 14.52 -12.50
N VAL A 226 -13.36 14.13 -13.66
CA VAL A 226 -13.08 12.82 -14.28
C VAL A 226 -11.62 12.71 -14.66
N ALA A 227 -11.04 13.72 -15.33
CA ALA A 227 -9.63 13.71 -15.72
C ALA A 227 -8.70 13.61 -14.49
N ALA A 228 -8.95 14.42 -13.45
CA ALA A 228 -8.16 14.38 -12.23
C ALA A 228 -8.26 13.02 -11.52
N THR A 229 -9.44 12.38 -11.47
CA THR A 229 -9.63 11.06 -10.89
C THR A 229 -8.88 9.96 -11.65
N LEU A 230 -8.93 9.98 -12.98
CA LEU A 230 -8.15 9.06 -13.81
C LEU A 230 -6.65 9.29 -13.62
N LEU A 231 -6.21 10.52 -13.71
CA LEU A 231 -4.81 10.88 -13.51
C LEU A 231 -4.31 10.55 -12.11
N PHE A 232 -5.16 10.68 -11.07
CA PHE A 232 -4.81 10.29 -9.70
C PHE A 232 -4.44 8.80 -9.59
N SER A 233 -5.19 7.93 -10.25
CA SER A 233 -4.90 6.48 -10.27
C SER A 233 -3.53 6.19 -10.90
N LEU A 234 -3.20 6.87 -11.99
CA LEU A 234 -1.91 6.75 -12.65
C LEU A 234 -0.79 7.38 -11.81
N ARG A 235 -1.03 8.58 -11.25
CA ARG A 235 -0.11 9.27 -10.35
C ARG A 235 0.24 8.41 -9.13
N LEU A 236 -0.75 7.82 -8.48
CA LEU A 236 -0.53 6.97 -7.30
C LEU A 236 0.34 5.74 -7.65
N TYR A 237 0.10 5.14 -8.82
CA TYR A 237 0.95 4.06 -9.31
C TYR A 237 2.40 4.51 -9.54
N LEU A 238 2.61 5.61 -10.23
CA LEU A 238 3.94 6.14 -10.55
C LEU A 238 4.69 6.54 -9.29
N ASP A 239 4.02 7.21 -8.36
CA ASP A 239 4.54 7.63 -7.07
C ASP A 239 5.00 6.42 -6.23
N PHE A 240 4.09 5.52 -5.95
CA PHE A 240 4.37 4.40 -5.07
C PHE A 240 5.29 3.35 -5.71
N SER A 241 5.10 3.01 -7.00
CA SER A 241 6.02 2.12 -7.69
C SER A 241 7.41 2.74 -7.86
N GLY A 242 7.49 4.07 -8.03
CA GLY A 242 8.74 4.81 -8.05
C GLY A 242 9.51 4.70 -6.74
N CYS A 243 8.85 4.94 -5.62
CA CYS A 243 9.43 4.75 -4.29
C CYS A 243 9.86 3.30 -4.03
N CYS A 244 9.07 2.32 -4.48
CA CYS A 244 9.44 0.90 -4.39
C CYS A 244 10.68 0.59 -5.24
N ASP A 245 10.80 1.15 -6.45
CA ASP A 245 11.98 0.93 -7.30
C ASP A 245 13.24 1.56 -6.70
N ILE A 246 13.13 2.72 -6.05
CA ILE A 246 14.24 3.33 -5.31
C ILE A 246 14.66 2.39 -4.17
N ALA A 247 13.71 1.90 -3.37
CA ALA A 247 13.97 1.01 -2.24
C ALA A 247 14.60 -0.33 -2.68
N ILE A 248 14.04 -0.97 -3.72
CA ILE A 248 14.53 -2.25 -4.24
C ILE A 248 15.90 -2.07 -4.90
N GLY A 249 16.10 -0.98 -5.66
CA GLY A 249 17.37 -0.65 -6.28
C GLY A 249 18.47 -0.42 -5.23
N ALA A 250 18.18 0.35 -4.18
CA ALA A 250 19.08 0.59 -3.07
C ALA A 250 19.45 -0.71 -2.34
N ALA A 251 18.45 -1.53 -1.99
CA ALA A 251 18.70 -2.83 -1.36
C ALA A 251 19.54 -3.73 -2.26
N ARG A 252 19.29 -3.76 -3.58
CA ARG A 252 20.05 -4.53 -4.54
C ARG A 252 21.52 -4.12 -4.60
N ILE A 253 21.82 -2.82 -4.53
CA ILE A 253 23.20 -2.31 -4.41
C ILE A 253 23.84 -2.80 -3.12
N LEU A 254 23.12 -2.80 -2.00
CA LEU A 254 23.61 -3.30 -0.70
C LEU A 254 23.75 -4.83 -0.62
N GLY A 255 23.32 -5.56 -1.64
CA GLY A 255 23.42 -7.01 -1.70
C GLY A 255 22.15 -7.76 -1.27
N TYR A 256 21.02 -7.06 -1.09
CA TYR A 256 19.74 -7.65 -0.71
C TYR A 256 18.76 -7.63 -1.89
N ASP A 257 18.04 -8.73 -2.08
CA ASP A 257 16.91 -8.81 -3.02
C ASP A 257 15.62 -8.69 -2.22
N LEU A 258 14.81 -7.68 -2.53
CA LEU A 258 13.51 -7.46 -1.92
C LEU A 258 12.39 -8.04 -2.78
N LEU A 259 11.21 -8.23 -2.16
CA LEU A 259 9.99 -8.61 -2.87
C LEU A 259 9.56 -7.51 -3.85
N GLU A 260 8.92 -7.92 -4.95
CA GLU A 260 8.31 -6.98 -5.87
C GLU A 260 6.94 -6.52 -5.35
N ASN A 261 6.62 -5.23 -5.55
CA ASN A 261 5.34 -4.65 -5.12
C ASN A 261 4.36 -4.45 -6.28
N PHE A 262 4.87 -4.32 -7.51
CA PHE A 262 4.06 -4.06 -8.69
C PHE A 262 4.49 -4.93 -9.87
N HIS A 263 3.49 -5.37 -10.66
CA HIS A 263 3.71 -6.11 -11.91
C HIS A 263 2.69 -5.68 -12.96
N SER A 264 2.93 -4.53 -13.63
CA SER A 264 2.05 -3.96 -14.66
C SER A 264 0.57 -4.02 -14.29
N PRO A 265 0.13 -3.34 -13.20
CA PRO A 265 -1.23 -3.53 -12.67
C PRO A 265 -2.34 -3.12 -13.64
N PHE A 266 -2.11 -2.14 -14.51
CA PHE A 266 -3.10 -1.67 -15.48
C PHE A 266 -3.24 -2.57 -16.72
N GLU A 267 -2.42 -3.60 -16.84
CA GLU A 267 -2.64 -4.69 -17.80
C GLU A 267 -3.63 -5.74 -17.30
N ALA A 268 -4.12 -5.61 -16.08
CA ALA A 268 -5.08 -6.56 -15.52
C ALA A 268 -6.42 -6.49 -16.26
N THR A 269 -6.95 -7.65 -16.62
CA THR A 269 -8.24 -7.82 -17.30
C THR A 269 -9.40 -8.07 -16.34
N SER A 270 -9.16 -7.92 -15.04
CA SER A 270 -10.17 -8.06 -14.00
C SER A 270 -9.74 -7.35 -12.72
N PHE A 271 -10.72 -6.93 -11.92
CA PHE A 271 -10.47 -6.25 -10.65
C PHE A 271 -9.68 -7.12 -9.66
N ALA A 272 -9.94 -8.43 -9.62
CA ALA A 272 -9.15 -9.36 -8.82
C ALA A 272 -7.71 -9.52 -9.34
N GLY A 273 -7.53 -9.55 -10.67
CA GLY A 273 -6.21 -9.59 -11.32
C GLY A 273 -5.39 -8.33 -11.06
N LEU A 274 -6.04 -7.17 -10.91
CA LEU A 274 -5.37 -5.92 -10.55
C LEU A 274 -4.71 -6.03 -9.16
N TRP A 275 -5.42 -6.55 -8.15
CA TRP A 275 -4.86 -6.72 -6.80
C TRP A 275 -3.75 -7.76 -6.72
N GLN A 276 -3.66 -8.70 -7.65
CA GLN A 276 -2.53 -9.63 -7.77
C GLN A 276 -1.27 -8.97 -8.32
N ARG A 277 -1.38 -7.75 -8.87
CA ARG A 277 -0.32 -6.97 -9.52
C ARG A 277 -0.04 -5.63 -8.84
N TRP A 278 -0.90 -5.22 -7.90
CA TRP A 278 -0.86 -3.98 -7.15
C TRP A 278 -0.51 -4.25 -5.69
N HIS A 279 0.50 -3.56 -5.17
CA HIS A 279 0.96 -3.65 -3.76
C HIS A 279 1.03 -5.10 -3.27
N MET A 280 1.75 -5.93 -4.05
CA MET A 280 1.73 -7.39 -3.92
C MET A 280 2.18 -7.87 -2.54
N SER A 281 3.12 -7.16 -1.90
CA SER A 281 3.60 -7.50 -0.56
C SER A 281 2.50 -7.33 0.51
N LEU A 282 1.71 -6.24 0.44
CA LEU A 282 0.56 -6.03 1.34
C LEU A 282 -0.58 -6.99 1.01
N THR A 283 -0.95 -7.12 -0.27
CA THR A 283 -1.99 -8.05 -0.72
C THR A 283 -1.68 -9.49 -0.29
N GLY A 284 -0.42 -9.92 -0.44
CA GLY A 284 0.07 -11.20 0.05
C GLY A 284 0.01 -11.29 1.57
N TRP A 285 0.33 -10.21 2.30
CA TRP A 285 0.24 -10.17 3.75
C TRP A 285 -1.21 -10.36 4.24
N LEU A 286 -2.13 -9.58 3.70
CA LEU A 286 -3.56 -9.67 4.05
C LEU A 286 -4.15 -11.04 3.71
N ARG A 287 -3.75 -11.62 2.56
CA ARG A 287 -4.14 -12.98 2.19
C ARG A 287 -3.67 -14.01 3.21
N ASP A 288 -2.38 -14.01 3.58
CA ASP A 288 -1.76 -15.08 4.37
C ASP A 288 -2.10 -15.00 5.86
N TYR A 289 -2.36 -13.80 6.39
CA TYR A 289 -2.58 -13.58 7.82
C TYR A 289 -4.00 -13.17 8.20
N ILE A 290 -4.85 -12.78 7.24
CA ILE A 290 -6.26 -12.46 7.50
C ILE A 290 -7.18 -13.35 6.68
N TYR A 291 -7.09 -13.33 5.34
CA TYR A 291 -8.03 -14.02 4.48
C TYR A 291 -8.03 -15.54 4.67
N ILE A 292 -6.84 -16.18 4.62
CA ILE A 292 -6.72 -17.63 4.81
C ILE A 292 -7.15 -18.07 6.21
N PRO A 293 -6.77 -17.43 7.33
CA PRO A 293 -7.27 -17.77 8.66
C PRO A 293 -8.79 -17.64 8.82
N LEU A 294 -9.45 -16.73 8.13
CA LEU A 294 -10.91 -16.59 8.11
C LEU A 294 -11.63 -17.71 7.31
N GLY A 295 -10.87 -18.60 6.66
CA GLY A 295 -11.38 -19.70 5.83
C GLY A 295 -11.11 -19.54 4.34
N GLY A 296 -10.59 -18.38 3.91
CA GLY A 296 -10.21 -18.09 2.52
C GLY A 296 -11.40 -18.26 1.57
N SER A 297 -11.15 -18.92 0.43
CA SER A 297 -12.18 -19.26 -0.58
C SER A 297 -12.78 -20.68 -0.39
N ARG A 298 -12.30 -21.44 0.63
CA ARG A 298 -12.76 -22.82 0.90
C ARG A 298 -13.90 -22.86 1.93
N CYS A 299 -14.85 -21.95 1.80
CA CYS A 299 -16.01 -21.82 2.66
C CYS A 299 -17.27 -21.54 1.81
N ASN A 300 -18.44 -21.45 2.44
CA ASN A 300 -19.67 -21.10 1.71
C ASN A 300 -19.57 -19.69 1.09
N VAL A 301 -20.41 -19.41 0.11
CA VAL A 301 -20.37 -18.17 -0.70
C VAL A 301 -20.50 -16.93 0.20
N VAL A 302 -21.41 -16.93 1.17
CA VAL A 302 -21.64 -15.79 2.08
C VAL A 302 -20.39 -15.50 2.90
N ARG A 303 -19.78 -16.52 3.50
CA ARG A 303 -18.54 -16.36 4.28
C ARG A 303 -17.37 -15.90 3.41
N HIS A 304 -17.28 -16.39 2.17
CA HIS A 304 -16.27 -15.94 1.21
C HIS A 304 -16.43 -14.44 0.90
N MET A 305 -17.67 -13.96 0.69
CA MET A 305 -17.96 -12.55 0.48
C MET A 305 -17.57 -11.71 1.71
N LEU A 306 -17.97 -12.14 2.91
CA LEU A 306 -17.59 -11.47 4.16
C LEU A 306 -16.07 -11.44 4.37
N ASN A 307 -15.37 -12.54 4.12
CA ASN A 307 -13.90 -12.57 4.19
C ASN A 307 -13.27 -11.53 3.25
N THR A 308 -13.83 -11.38 2.04
CA THR A 308 -13.36 -10.38 1.06
C THR A 308 -13.59 -8.96 1.57
N LEU A 309 -14.79 -8.65 2.08
CA LEU A 309 -15.11 -7.33 2.66
C LEU A 309 -14.21 -7.00 3.85
N ILE A 310 -14.01 -7.94 4.77
CA ILE A 310 -13.15 -7.75 5.95
C ILE A 310 -11.71 -7.43 5.52
N VAL A 311 -11.16 -8.17 4.55
CA VAL A 311 -9.78 -7.96 4.08
C VAL A 311 -9.62 -6.57 3.47
N PHE A 312 -10.57 -6.12 2.66
CA PHE A 312 -10.51 -4.78 2.06
C PHE A 312 -10.75 -3.67 3.09
N ALA A 313 -11.66 -3.87 4.06
CA ALA A 313 -11.87 -2.93 5.16
C ALA A 313 -10.59 -2.77 6.01
N VAL A 314 -9.92 -3.88 6.36
CA VAL A 314 -8.63 -3.84 7.06
C VAL A 314 -7.55 -3.18 6.21
N SER A 315 -7.54 -3.42 4.88
CA SER A 315 -6.63 -2.72 3.96
C SER A 315 -6.86 -1.21 3.98
N GLY A 316 -8.11 -0.77 3.95
CA GLY A 316 -8.47 0.65 4.04
C GLY A 316 -7.98 1.28 5.35
N LEU A 317 -8.30 0.68 6.47
CA LEU A 317 -7.85 1.13 7.79
C LEU A 317 -6.32 1.19 7.87
N TRP A 318 -5.60 0.22 7.30
CA TRP A 318 -4.14 0.24 7.31
C TRP A 318 -3.54 1.47 6.61
N HIS A 319 -4.17 1.98 5.55
CA HIS A 319 -3.67 3.15 4.82
C HIS A 319 -3.73 4.45 5.63
N GLY A 320 -4.80 4.71 6.38
CA GLY A 320 -4.93 5.95 7.14
C GLY A 320 -5.98 5.92 8.24
N ALA A 321 -5.87 6.86 9.16
CA ALA A 321 -6.84 7.10 10.23
C ALA A 321 -7.85 8.17 9.77
N ASP A 322 -8.54 7.89 8.68
CA ASP A 322 -9.62 8.69 8.11
C ASP A 322 -10.68 7.74 7.57
N LEU A 323 -11.94 8.04 7.81
CA LEU A 323 -13.06 7.19 7.38
C LEU A 323 -13.11 7.00 5.86
N ARG A 324 -12.63 7.97 5.10
CA ARG A 324 -12.54 7.89 3.63
C ARG A 324 -11.65 6.74 3.15
N TYR A 325 -10.61 6.34 3.90
CA TYR A 325 -9.84 5.14 3.59
C TYR A 325 -10.64 3.85 3.86
N LEU A 326 -11.48 3.85 4.90
CA LEU A 326 -12.39 2.73 5.15
C LEU A 326 -13.46 2.62 4.06
N GLU A 327 -14.04 3.75 3.63
CA GLU A 327 -14.97 3.85 2.50
C GLU A 327 -14.33 3.30 1.20
N TRP A 328 -13.08 3.69 0.93
CA TRP A 328 -12.30 3.13 -0.17
C TRP A 328 -12.18 1.60 -0.06
N GLY A 329 -11.81 1.09 1.09
CA GLY A 329 -11.68 -0.34 1.34
C GLY A 329 -13.01 -1.07 1.12
N ILE A 330 -14.12 -0.55 1.67
CA ILE A 330 -15.46 -1.11 1.48
C ILE A 330 -15.86 -1.09 0.00
N ALA A 331 -15.65 0.02 -0.73
CA ALA A 331 -15.93 0.12 -2.16
C ALA A 331 -15.16 -0.94 -2.96
N CYS A 332 -13.86 -1.12 -2.70
CA CYS A 332 -13.04 -2.17 -3.31
C CYS A 332 -13.58 -3.57 -3.00
N GLY A 333 -13.97 -3.81 -1.75
CA GLY A 333 -14.55 -5.08 -1.31
C GLY A 333 -15.88 -5.38 -2.01
N VAL A 334 -16.77 -4.39 -2.09
CA VAL A 334 -18.08 -4.51 -2.76
C VAL A 334 -17.90 -4.80 -4.26
N ILE A 335 -17.03 -4.05 -4.96
CA ILE A 335 -16.73 -4.32 -6.38
C ILE A 335 -16.15 -5.73 -6.55
N SER A 336 -15.28 -6.18 -5.64
CA SER A 336 -14.72 -7.53 -5.69
C SER A 336 -15.79 -8.60 -5.51
N VAL A 337 -16.75 -8.40 -4.60
CA VAL A 337 -17.89 -9.30 -4.37
C VAL A 337 -18.82 -9.32 -5.59
N ILE A 338 -19.18 -8.15 -6.15
CA ILE A 338 -20.00 -8.05 -7.37
C ILE A 338 -19.30 -8.76 -8.53
N ALA A 339 -17.99 -8.56 -8.68
CA ALA A 339 -17.20 -9.22 -9.72
C ALA A 339 -17.18 -10.75 -9.58
N GLN A 340 -17.23 -11.28 -8.35
CA GLN A 340 -17.33 -12.72 -8.09
C GLN A 340 -18.72 -13.26 -8.44
N LEU A 341 -19.79 -12.60 -7.98
CA LEU A 341 -21.19 -13.00 -8.23
C LEU A 341 -21.55 -12.91 -9.71
N SER A 342 -21.08 -11.87 -10.41
CA SER A 342 -21.35 -11.64 -11.84
C SER A 342 -20.49 -12.50 -12.78
N LYS A 343 -19.62 -13.38 -12.27
CA LYS A 343 -18.69 -14.15 -13.11
C LYS A 343 -19.38 -15.02 -14.17
N VAL A 344 -20.47 -15.70 -13.79
CA VAL A 344 -21.22 -16.56 -14.70
C VAL A 344 -22.09 -15.74 -15.70
N PRO A 345 -23.00 -14.84 -15.24
CA PRO A 345 -23.79 -14.05 -16.17
C PRO A 345 -22.93 -13.21 -17.12
N ARG A 346 -21.81 -12.67 -16.64
CA ARG A 346 -20.88 -11.90 -17.47
C ARG A 346 -20.24 -12.74 -18.57
N LYS A 347 -19.87 -14.01 -18.30
CA LYS A 347 -19.35 -14.92 -19.34
C LYS A 347 -20.40 -15.18 -20.43
N VAL A 348 -21.68 -15.32 -20.05
CA VAL A 348 -22.78 -15.50 -20.99
C VAL A 348 -22.98 -14.26 -21.85
N LEU A 349 -23.08 -13.08 -21.24
CA LEU A 349 -23.22 -11.80 -21.95
C LEU A 349 -22.08 -11.58 -22.95
N TRP A 350 -20.84 -11.85 -22.55
CA TRP A 350 -19.69 -11.67 -23.43
C TRP A 350 -19.68 -12.64 -24.61
N ARG A 351 -20.18 -13.86 -24.43
CA ARG A 351 -20.28 -14.84 -25.53
C ARG A 351 -21.19 -14.37 -26.68
N TYR A 352 -22.23 -13.61 -26.35
CA TYR A 352 -23.21 -13.12 -27.34
C TYR A 352 -22.91 -11.71 -27.85
N ASN A 353 -21.96 -10.99 -27.27
CA ASN A 353 -21.61 -9.64 -27.70
C ASN A 353 -20.61 -9.68 -28.87
N PRO A 354 -20.95 -9.13 -30.06
CA PRO A 354 -20.06 -9.14 -31.23
C PRO A 354 -18.70 -8.47 -30.98
N LEU A 355 -18.64 -7.42 -30.12
CA LEU A 355 -17.40 -6.73 -29.77
C LEU A 355 -16.39 -7.61 -29.04
N TYR A 356 -16.85 -8.71 -28.43
CA TYR A 356 -15.98 -9.65 -27.72
C TYR A 356 -15.54 -10.87 -28.55
N ARG A 357 -15.87 -10.90 -29.87
CA ARG A 357 -15.40 -11.97 -30.77
C ARG A 357 -13.89 -11.89 -31.02
N GLU A 358 -13.35 -10.66 -31.07
CA GLU A 358 -11.93 -10.42 -31.27
C GLU A 358 -11.21 -10.39 -29.92
N PRO A 359 -10.24 -11.30 -29.65
CA PRO A 359 -9.54 -11.40 -28.36
C PRO A 359 -8.80 -10.10 -27.97
N ALA A 360 -8.26 -9.38 -28.93
CA ALA A 360 -7.57 -8.10 -28.69
C ALA A 360 -8.54 -7.04 -28.18
N VAL A 361 -9.72 -6.89 -28.80
CA VAL A 361 -10.78 -5.95 -28.40
C VAL A 361 -11.31 -6.31 -27.02
N GLN A 362 -11.56 -7.60 -26.78
CA GLN A 362 -11.98 -8.09 -25.46
C GLN A 362 -10.97 -7.71 -24.37
N THR A 363 -9.69 -7.99 -24.60
CA THR A 363 -8.62 -7.68 -23.64
C THR A 363 -8.53 -6.19 -23.38
N PHE A 364 -8.59 -5.36 -24.42
CA PHE A 364 -8.58 -3.90 -24.29
C PHE A 364 -9.75 -3.39 -23.46
N LEU A 365 -10.97 -3.80 -23.78
CA LEU A 365 -12.17 -3.40 -23.05
C LEU A 365 -12.12 -3.84 -21.58
N GLN A 366 -11.65 -5.04 -21.29
CA GLN A 366 -11.48 -5.54 -19.93
C GLN A 366 -10.47 -4.71 -19.13
N ARG A 367 -9.35 -4.31 -19.75
CA ARG A 367 -8.35 -3.41 -19.12
C ARG A 367 -8.97 -2.04 -18.84
N CYS A 368 -9.68 -1.46 -19.80
CA CYS A 368 -10.36 -0.18 -19.61
C CYS A 368 -11.39 -0.24 -18.48
N ILE A 369 -12.27 -1.24 -18.46
CA ILE A 369 -13.26 -1.43 -17.39
C ILE A 369 -12.57 -1.60 -16.04
N THR A 370 -11.49 -2.40 -15.96
CA THR A 370 -10.75 -2.62 -14.72
C THR A 370 -10.13 -1.32 -14.21
N TYR A 371 -9.53 -0.52 -15.10
CA TYR A 371 -8.95 0.77 -14.78
C TYR A 371 -10.01 1.78 -14.30
N LEU A 372 -11.16 1.86 -14.98
CA LEU A 372 -12.27 2.73 -14.60
C LEU A 372 -12.85 2.36 -13.22
N LEU A 373 -13.07 1.06 -12.97
CA LEU A 373 -13.54 0.60 -11.67
C LEU A 373 -12.54 0.91 -10.56
N PHE A 374 -11.26 0.74 -10.82
CA PHE A 374 -10.20 1.12 -9.89
C PHE A 374 -10.21 2.63 -9.64
N SER A 375 -10.25 3.44 -10.71
CA SER A 375 -10.27 4.90 -10.61
C SER A 375 -11.51 5.42 -9.88
N PHE A 376 -12.68 4.79 -10.07
CA PHE A 376 -13.87 5.09 -9.29
C PHE A 376 -13.63 4.92 -7.77
N THR A 377 -12.98 3.82 -7.36
CA THR A 377 -12.67 3.64 -5.94
C THR A 377 -11.63 4.67 -5.44
N MET A 378 -10.74 5.12 -6.32
CA MET A 378 -9.70 6.09 -5.97
C MET A 378 -10.24 7.49 -5.64
N VAL A 379 -11.51 7.82 -5.95
CA VAL A 379 -12.14 9.06 -5.48
C VAL A 379 -12.09 9.16 -3.96
N PHE A 380 -12.45 8.10 -3.23
CA PHE A 380 -12.39 8.08 -1.76
C PHE A 380 -10.94 8.24 -1.25
N PHE A 381 -10.00 7.56 -1.89
CA PHE A 381 -8.59 7.61 -1.51
C PHE A 381 -7.97 8.99 -1.77
N ALA A 382 -8.26 9.59 -2.93
CA ALA A 382 -7.83 10.94 -3.26
C ALA A 382 -8.45 11.97 -2.32
N SER A 383 -9.74 11.82 -2.03
CA SER A 383 -10.46 12.69 -1.08
C SER A 383 -9.83 12.66 0.32
N ALA A 384 -9.32 11.52 0.77
CA ALA A 384 -8.59 11.44 2.05
C ALA A 384 -7.23 12.15 2.00
N ILE A 385 -6.53 12.14 0.87
CA ILE A 385 -5.22 12.79 0.70
C ILE A 385 -5.36 14.32 0.58
N TYR A 386 -6.34 14.79 -0.21
CA TYR A 386 -6.53 16.23 -0.50
C TYR A 386 -7.60 16.89 0.38
N ASN A 387 -8.11 16.17 1.35
CA ASN A 387 -9.17 16.62 2.27
C ASN A 387 -10.45 17.10 1.57
N ALA A 388 -10.79 16.50 0.42
CA ALA A 388 -12.04 16.75 -0.29
C ALA A 388 -13.19 15.90 0.26
N ALA A 389 -14.43 16.29 -0.02
CA ALA A 389 -15.59 15.45 0.25
C ALA A 389 -15.89 14.54 -0.95
N PRO A 390 -15.88 13.20 -0.81
CA PRO A 390 -16.16 12.29 -1.94
C PRO A 390 -17.51 12.59 -2.62
N GLY A 391 -18.52 12.98 -1.83
CA GLY A 391 -19.86 13.35 -2.33
C GLY A 391 -19.83 14.54 -3.29
N GLU A 392 -19.01 15.57 -3.02
CA GLU A 392 -18.86 16.72 -3.91
C GLU A 392 -18.21 16.34 -5.24
N VAL A 393 -17.19 15.48 -5.21
CA VAL A 393 -16.52 14.98 -6.40
C VAL A 393 -17.50 14.19 -7.27
N PHE A 394 -18.28 13.27 -6.69
CA PHE A 394 -19.29 12.50 -7.43
C PHE A 394 -20.42 13.38 -7.94
N ALA A 395 -20.93 14.31 -7.13
CA ALA A 395 -21.96 15.27 -7.55
C ALA A 395 -21.49 16.13 -8.72
N GLY A 396 -20.26 16.68 -8.66
CA GLY A 396 -19.69 17.48 -9.73
C GLY A 396 -19.48 16.70 -11.02
N ILE A 397 -19.08 15.43 -10.95
CA ILE A 397 -19.01 14.54 -12.12
C ILE A 397 -20.39 14.37 -12.74
N LEU A 398 -21.44 14.09 -11.95
CA LEU A 398 -22.79 13.85 -12.43
C LEU A 398 -23.44 15.13 -12.99
N GLN A 399 -23.34 16.27 -12.30
CA GLN A 399 -23.92 17.56 -12.73
C GLN A 399 -23.28 18.07 -14.01
N GLY A 400 -21.96 17.92 -14.15
CA GLY A 400 -21.24 18.31 -15.37
C GLY A 400 -21.68 17.54 -16.62
N TRP A 401 -22.23 16.34 -16.47
CA TRP A 401 -22.85 15.57 -17.56
C TRP A 401 -24.29 16.03 -17.83
N GLN A 402 -25.09 16.29 -16.80
CA GLN A 402 -26.49 16.75 -16.94
C GLN A 402 -26.57 18.08 -17.68
N GLY A 403 -25.71 19.05 -17.35
CA GLY A 403 -25.66 20.34 -18.02
C GLY A 403 -25.34 20.24 -19.54
N ARG A 404 -24.48 19.32 -19.93
CA ARG A 404 -24.12 19.07 -21.34
C ARG A 404 -25.22 18.34 -22.11
N PHE A 405 -25.93 17.41 -21.48
CA PHE A 405 -27.08 16.74 -22.09
C PHE A 405 -28.23 17.73 -22.32
N ALA A 406 -28.51 18.60 -21.36
CA ALA A 406 -29.53 19.65 -21.50
C ALA A 406 -29.17 20.64 -22.64
N ALA A 407 -27.95 21.16 -22.65
CA ALA A 407 -27.47 22.08 -23.68
C ALA A 407 -27.43 21.44 -25.09
N GLY A 408 -27.02 20.15 -25.18
CA GLY A 408 -27.04 19.39 -26.42
C GLY A 408 -28.44 19.12 -26.92
N TRP A 409 -29.40 18.84 -26.02
CA TRP A 409 -30.79 18.60 -26.36
C TRP A 409 -31.47 19.90 -26.83
N GLU A 410 -31.24 21.03 -26.15
CA GLU A 410 -31.73 22.35 -26.60
C GLU A 410 -31.19 22.75 -27.99
N SER A 411 -29.93 22.46 -28.27
CA SER A 411 -29.33 22.71 -29.59
C SER A 411 -29.97 21.86 -30.67
N VAL A 412 -30.29 20.59 -30.40
CA VAL A 412 -30.99 19.70 -31.34
C VAL A 412 -32.44 20.13 -31.53
N THR A 413 -33.14 20.50 -30.47
CA THR A 413 -34.52 21.00 -30.57
C THR A 413 -34.60 22.32 -31.35
N ASN A 414 -33.65 23.22 -31.13
CA ASN A 414 -33.58 24.49 -31.90
C ASN A 414 -33.24 24.26 -33.37
N LEU A 415 -32.42 23.28 -33.72
CA LEU A 415 -32.14 22.89 -35.12
C LEU A 415 -33.38 22.28 -35.79
N VAL A 416 -34.14 21.46 -35.08
CA VAL A 416 -35.38 20.84 -35.61
C VAL A 416 -36.51 21.86 -35.77
N THR A 417 -36.64 22.83 -34.87
CA THR A 417 -37.66 23.87 -34.96
C THR A 417 -37.30 24.95 -35.96
N SER A 418 -36.06 25.24 -36.27
CA SER A 418 -35.62 26.17 -37.30
C SER A 418 -35.75 25.60 -38.72
N SER A 419 -35.66 24.28 -38.90
CA SER A 419 -35.81 23.62 -40.20
C SER A 419 -37.27 23.32 -40.58
N GLY A 420 -38.25 23.69 -39.74
CA GLY A 420 -39.68 23.51 -40.01
C GLY A 420 -40.41 24.79 -40.42
N ASN A 421 -39.71 25.92 -40.59
CA ASN A 421 -40.27 27.23 -40.95
C ASN A 421 -39.78 27.77 -42.30
N ASP A 422 -39.21 26.91 -43.19
CA ASP A 422 -38.90 27.26 -44.58
C ASP A 422 -39.85 26.56 -45.57
#